data_6b29777c8e1133e4c404aed94ac8870a
#
_entry.id   6b29777c8e1133e4c404aed94ac8870a
#
_cell.length_a   1.000
_cell.length_b   1.000
_cell.length_c   1.000
_cell.angle_alpha   90.00
_cell.angle_beta   90.00
_cell.angle_gamma   90.00
#
_symmetry.space_group_name_H-M   'P 1'
#
loop_
_entity.id
_entity.type
_entity.pdbx_description
1 polymer ?
#
loop_
_entity_poly.entity_id
_entity_poly.type
_entity_poly.pdbx_seq_one_letter_code
_entity_poly.pdbx_strand_id
1 'polypeptide(L)'
;MSSPSAELARRGHARNARASRVAFAVALSLGFVPIVAVAQYANTGAGGDPRTSVAQPEVSGKPSAVATTSIQATLGDAADPTGLRRFLSDRGVVLSFNAIADILGDTSGGTRRTATVLGRLDMQLDADLDRFAGWHGAAFRVEAYQINGAGLSRTAVNDLAVVSELEALPSTRLYELWIEQQLLDGQLAVKLGQVAADTEFLVSQTATLFINSTFGWPTIAGTNLPSGGPAYPFGAPAIRAKYLPTPNLSFQVGLFDGDPAGPARAWNAPDPQRRNRTGTNFRLSDPAFLIAEVAYAYNVEERACTGQILDEPGTVTLGGWHHFGRFDSLRVDDIGRSLADPSTSGVARRFRGNDGLYGIIDQTVYREPDDAGQGASAFVRAVASPGDRNLIDLYLDAGIGYRGLLPGWSNDTAGVAVSYARISPSARGFDRDTILETGIAMPRRRFEALVEATYQAVLAPGVTVQPNLQYVFHPGGNIPDPRDALGRRIKDATVGGMRATLTY
;
A
#
# COMPACT_ATOMS: atom_id res chain seq x y z
N MET A 1 -34.72 37.92 41.49
CA MET A 1 -35.07 37.03 40.36
C MET A 1 -34.09 37.37 39.24
N SER A 2 -32.99 36.68 39.20
CA SER A 2 -31.90 36.88 38.22
C SER A 2 -31.93 35.74 37.21
N SER A 3 -31.91 36.13 35.93
CA SER A 3 -32.08 35.30 34.73
C SER A 3 -30.92 34.30 34.50
N PRO A 4 -31.17 33.07 33.99
CA PRO A 4 -30.18 31.99 33.83
C PRO A 4 -29.34 32.06 32.53
N SER A 5 -29.29 33.18 31.84
CA SER A 5 -28.71 33.24 30.48
C SER A 5 -27.21 33.55 30.42
N ALA A 6 -26.53 33.77 31.54
CA ALA A 6 -25.11 34.17 31.54
C ALA A 6 -24.11 33.02 31.77
N GLU A 7 -24.58 31.83 32.11
CA GLU A 7 -23.70 30.70 32.49
C GLU A 7 -23.36 29.73 31.32
N LEU A 8 -24.11 29.77 30.24
CA LEU A 8 -23.87 28.93 29.05
C LEU A 8 -22.80 29.48 28.10
N ALA A 9 -22.51 30.79 28.13
CA ALA A 9 -21.51 31.41 27.26
C ALA A 9 -20.05 31.18 27.74
N ARG A 10 -19.85 30.84 29.02
CA ARG A 10 -18.49 30.59 29.54
C ARG A 10 -17.98 29.18 29.41
N ARG A 11 -18.85 28.20 29.08
CA ARG A 11 -18.45 26.80 28.87
C ARG A 11 -18.03 26.48 27.42
N GLY A 12 -18.33 27.33 26.44
CA GLY A 12 -17.97 27.16 25.04
C GLY A 12 -16.50 27.50 24.70
N HIS A 13 -15.90 28.42 25.44
CA HIS A 13 -14.53 28.88 25.14
C HIS A 13 -13.43 28.06 25.80
N ALA A 14 -13.75 27.25 26.81
CA ALA A 14 -12.75 26.38 27.46
C ALA A 14 -12.51 25.05 26.75
N ARG A 15 -13.37 24.64 25.83
CA ARG A 15 -13.21 23.37 25.05
C ARG A 15 -12.31 23.51 23.83
N ASN A 16 -12.24 24.70 23.21
CA ASN A 16 -11.41 24.92 22.02
C ASN A 16 -9.93 25.18 22.36
N ALA A 17 -9.61 25.60 23.59
CA ALA A 17 -8.24 25.82 24.03
C ALA A 17 -7.51 24.53 24.46
N ARG A 18 -8.24 23.43 24.72
CA ARG A 18 -7.64 22.13 25.05
C ARG A 18 -7.31 21.29 23.82
N ALA A 19 -8.01 21.46 22.72
CA ALA A 19 -7.71 20.74 21.47
C ALA A 19 -6.38 21.21 20.82
N SER A 20 -6.06 22.51 20.95
CA SER A 20 -4.80 23.05 20.40
C SER A 20 -3.56 22.70 21.22
N ARG A 21 -3.72 22.36 22.50
CA ARG A 21 -2.57 21.99 23.36
C ARG A 21 -2.23 20.51 23.31
N VAL A 22 -3.14 19.64 22.88
CA VAL A 22 -2.87 18.19 22.75
C VAL A 22 -2.13 17.87 21.44
N ALA A 23 -2.33 18.67 20.40
CA ALA A 23 -1.58 18.50 19.14
C ALA A 23 -0.09 18.83 19.26
N PHE A 24 0.31 19.70 20.20
CA PHE A 24 1.71 20.08 20.44
C PHE A 24 2.44 19.14 21.41
N ALA A 25 1.72 18.42 22.26
CA ALA A 25 2.31 17.54 23.27
C ALA A 25 2.64 16.14 22.76
N VAL A 26 2.02 15.67 21.68
CA VAL A 26 2.31 14.35 21.08
C VAL A 26 3.60 14.37 20.25
N ALA A 27 4.00 15.53 19.73
CA ALA A 27 5.28 15.70 19.04
C ALA A 27 6.50 15.69 19.98
N LEU A 28 6.31 15.97 21.27
CA LEU A 28 7.41 15.98 22.26
C LEU A 28 7.66 14.63 22.96
N SER A 29 6.72 13.67 22.85
CA SER A 29 6.91 12.36 23.48
C SER A 29 7.69 11.34 22.63
N LEU A 30 8.07 11.70 21.40
CA LEU A 30 8.89 10.89 20.50
C LEU A 30 10.38 11.25 20.53
N GLY A 31 10.84 12.08 21.48
CA GLY A 31 12.26 12.35 21.67
C GLY A 31 12.94 13.12 20.52
N PHE A 32 12.20 13.94 19.76
CA PHE A 32 12.80 14.83 18.78
C PHE A 32 13.53 15.99 19.46
N VAL A 33 14.84 15.90 19.56
CA VAL A 33 15.71 17.03 19.84
C VAL A 33 15.81 17.86 18.55
N PRO A 34 15.51 19.17 18.57
CA PRO A 34 15.69 19.99 17.37
C PRO A 34 17.19 20.24 17.17
N ILE A 35 17.80 19.50 16.27
CA ILE A 35 19.14 19.83 15.77
C ILE A 35 18.97 20.79 14.59
N VAL A 36 19.03 22.07 14.85
CA VAL A 36 19.33 23.09 13.83
C VAL A 36 20.84 23.10 13.66
N ALA A 37 21.34 22.30 12.72
CA ALA A 37 22.71 22.44 12.24
C ALA A 37 22.63 22.79 10.74
N VAL A 38 22.87 24.05 10.42
CA VAL A 38 23.15 24.49 9.05
C VAL A 38 24.55 23.98 8.71
N ALA A 39 24.63 22.86 8.01
CA ALA A 39 25.89 22.40 7.44
C ALA A 39 25.96 22.81 5.97
N GLN A 40 26.83 23.77 5.67
CA GLN A 40 27.32 23.98 4.31
C GLN A 40 28.14 22.74 3.92
N TYR A 41 27.66 21.98 2.95
CA TYR A 41 28.41 20.87 2.40
C TYR A 41 29.09 21.27 1.09
N ALA A 42 30.42 21.17 1.15
CA ALA A 42 31.26 21.18 -0.05
C ALA A 42 31.02 19.87 -0.83
N ASN A 43 30.78 20.05 -2.11
CA ASN A 43 30.58 18.99 -3.10
C ASN A 43 31.92 18.25 -3.30
N THR A 44 32.05 17.05 -2.71
CA THR A 44 33.07 16.09 -3.10
C THR A 44 32.37 14.87 -3.68
N GLY A 45 32.47 14.73 -5.00
CA GLY A 45 31.91 13.63 -5.76
C GLY A 45 32.46 12.28 -5.27
N ALA A 46 31.57 11.43 -4.85
CA ALA A 46 31.74 10.00 -4.84
C ALA A 46 30.63 9.43 -5.69
N GLY A 47 30.99 8.98 -6.91
CA GLY A 47 30.09 8.38 -7.87
C GLY A 47 29.51 7.09 -7.31
N GLY A 48 28.26 7.14 -6.87
CA GLY A 48 27.41 5.97 -6.72
C GLY A 48 26.99 5.54 -8.12
N ASP A 49 27.21 4.27 -8.42
CA ASP A 49 26.88 3.65 -9.71
C ASP A 49 25.40 3.87 -10.06
N PRO A 50 25.05 4.59 -11.16
CA PRO A 50 23.66 4.88 -11.51
C PRO A 50 22.87 3.66 -12.02
N ARG A 51 23.45 2.46 -11.97
CA ARG A 51 22.94 1.23 -12.58
C ARG A 51 21.88 0.50 -11.76
N THR A 52 21.50 0.98 -10.60
CA THR A 52 20.58 0.28 -9.69
C THR A 52 19.11 0.79 -9.75
N SER A 53 18.73 1.64 -10.70
CA SER A 53 17.36 2.16 -10.79
C SER A 53 16.46 1.40 -11.77
N VAL A 54 16.96 0.45 -12.54
CA VAL A 54 16.10 -0.55 -13.18
C VAL A 54 16.02 -1.70 -12.21
N ALA A 55 14.83 -1.96 -11.67
CA ALA A 55 14.58 -3.11 -10.84
C ALA A 55 14.99 -4.38 -11.58
N GLN A 56 16.26 -4.74 -11.47
CA GLN A 56 16.56 -6.16 -11.56
C GLN A 56 15.63 -6.80 -10.54
N PRO A 57 14.94 -7.89 -10.89
CA PRO A 57 14.23 -8.65 -9.89
C PRO A 57 15.24 -8.90 -8.77
N GLU A 58 15.11 -8.17 -7.67
CA GLU A 58 15.98 -8.40 -6.52
C GLU A 58 15.88 -9.88 -6.26
N VAL A 59 17.02 -10.56 -6.34
CA VAL A 59 17.11 -11.94 -5.86
C VAL A 59 16.86 -11.79 -4.38
N SER A 60 15.57 -11.94 -4.03
CA SER A 60 15.06 -11.86 -2.68
C SER A 60 15.92 -12.78 -1.82
N GLY A 61 16.60 -12.25 -0.83
CA GLY A 61 17.32 -13.08 0.14
C GLY A 61 18.70 -12.61 0.54
N LYS A 62 19.35 -11.66 -0.16
CA LYS A 62 20.56 -11.04 0.40
C LYS A 62 20.11 -9.84 1.26
N PRO A 63 20.52 -9.77 2.55
CA PRO A 63 20.34 -8.54 3.31
C PRO A 63 20.98 -7.42 2.50
N SER A 64 20.17 -6.44 2.09
CA SER A 64 20.66 -5.27 1.38
C SER A 64 21.80 -4.69 2.17
N ALA A 65 22.95 -4.51 1.54
CA ALA A 65 23.99 -3.65 2.09
C ALA A 65 23.30 -2.36 2.55
N VAL A 66 23.62 -1.86 3.74
CA VAL A 66 23.01 -0.67 4.36
C VAL A 66 22.71 0.35 3.28
N ALA A 67 21.43 0.58 3.01
CA ALA A 67 21.03 1.45 1.92
C ALA A 67 21.72 2.80 2.12
N THR A 68 22.32 3.34 1.07
CA THR A 68 22.93 4.69 1.07
C THR A 68 21.92 5.80 1.44
N THR A 69 20.65 5.41 1.61
CA THR A 69 19.49 6.23 2.00
C THR A 69 19.14 6.17 3.49
N SER A 70 19.95 5.53 4.34
CA SER A 70 19.71 5.49 5.80
C SER A 70 20.32 6.70 6.50
N ILE A 71 19.65 7.20 7.54
CA ILE A 71 20.16 8.27 8.43
C ILE A 71 21.47 7.90 9.15
N GLN A 72 21.82 6.62 9.17
CA GLN A 72 23.09 6.14 9.71
C GLN A 72 24.30 6.76 9.00
N ALA A 73 24.19 7.01 7.69
CA ALA A 73 25.23 7.70 6.94
C ALA A 73 25.51 9.11 7.50
N THR A 74 24.48 9.75 8.03
CA THR A 74 24.58 11.09 8.67
C THR A 74 25.03 11.02 10.13
N LEU A 75 24.61 10.00 10.87
CA LEU A 75 24.90 9.84 12.29
C LEU A 75 26.29 9.25 12.58
N GLY A 76 26.90 8.57 11.60
CA GLY A 76 28.21 7.93 11.78
C GLY A 76 28.25 6.99 13.00
N ASP A 77 29.28 7.12 13.83
CA ASP A 77 29.45 6.28 15.05
C ASP A 77 28.32 6.47 16.08
N ALA A 78 27.63 7.60 16.07
CA ALA A 78 26.48 7.82 16.95
C ALA A 78 25.27 6.94 16.60
N ALA A 79 25.22 6.36 15.39
CA ALA A 79 24.19 5.42 15.00
C ALA A 79 24.33 4.04 15.69
N ASP A 80 25.53 3.68 16.14
CA ASP A 80 25.78 2.39 16.80
C ASP A 80 26.70 2.54 18.00
N PRO A 81 26.28 3.25 19.08
CA PRO A 81 27.11 3.56 20.21
C PRO A 81 27.58 2.32 21.02
N THR A 82 26.88 1.20 20.85
CA THR A 82 27.20 -0.08 21.50
C THR A 82 28.02 -1.02 20.63
N GLY A 83 28.14 -0.74 19.32
CA GLY A 83 28.74 -1.66 18.35
C GLY A 83 27.87 -2.90 18.05
N LEU A 84 26.66 -2.98 18.63
CA LEU A 84 25.78 -4.13 18.48
C LEU A 84 25.36 -4.35 17.03
N ARG A 85 25.02 -3.28 16.33
CA ARG A 85 24.59 -3.34 14.94
C ARG A 85 25.73 -3.84 14.04
N ARG A 86 26.93 -3.30 14.19
CA ARG A 86 28.12 -3.78 13.47
C ARG A 86 28.39 -5.25 13.77
N PHE A 87 28.33 -5.63 15.03
CA PHE A 87 28.47 -7.03 15.46
C PHE A 87 27.47 -7.97 14.79
N LEU A 88 26.20 -7.56 14.66
CA LEU A 88 25.14 -8.32 13.98
C LEU A 88 25.36 -8.35 12.46
N SER A 89 25.64 -7.21 11.85
CA SER A 89 25.88 -7.07 10.42
C SER A 89 27.09 -7.90 9.95
N ASP A 90 28.15 -7.95 10.74
CA ASP A 90 29.34 -8.80 10.47
C ASP A 90 28.97 -10.30 10.44
N ARG A 91 27.86 -10.68 11.08
CA ARG A 91 27.31 -12.04 11.10
C ARG A 91 26.16 -12.26 10.12
N GLY A 92 25.91 -11.28 9.25
CA GLY A 92 24.83 -11.38 8.25
C GLY A 92 23.44 -11.04 8.80
N VAL A 93 23.31 -10.41 9.98
CA VAL A 93 22.04 -9.98 10.52
C VAL A 93 21.92 -8.46 10.42
N VAL A 94 20.88 -7.97 9.73
CA VAL A 94 20.60 -6.54 9.54
C VAL A 94 19.30 -6.18 10.26
N LEU A 95 19.36 -5.11 11.07
CA LEU A 95 18.21 -4.49 11.70
C LEU A 95 17.89 -3.19 10.98
N SER A 96 16.64 -3.04 10.53
CA SER A 96 16.14 -1.86 9.85
C SER A 96 14.89 -1.32 10.55
N PHE A 97 14.79 -0.01 10.62
CA PHE A 97 13.65 0.69 11.18
C PHE A 97 13.20 1.78 10.22
N ASN A 98 11.89 1.80 9.93
CA ASN A 98 11.26 2.85 9.15
C ASN A 98 10.18 3.52 9.99
N ALA A 99 10.32 4.80 10.28
CA ALA A 99 9.29 5.58 10.92
C ALA A 99 8.61 6.46 9.87
N ILE A 100 7.32 6.23 9.64
CA ILE A 100 6.53 6.94 8.63
C ILE A 100 5.38 7.64 9.35
N ALA A 101 5.13 8.90 9.02
CA ALA A 101 4.03 9.68 9.56
C ALA A 101 3.34 10.47 8.45
N ASP A 102 2.02 10.33 8.36
CA ASP A 102 1.17 11.11 7.47
C ASP A 102 0.32 12.09 8.27
N ILE A 103 0.33 13.34 7.85
CA ILE A 103 -0.60 14.37 8.31
C ILE A 103 -1.50 14.69 7.12
N LEU A 104 -2.73 14.17 7.14
CA LEU A 104 -3.67 14.28 6.02
C LEU A 104 -4.98 14.91 6.49
N GLY A 105 -5.61 15.70 5.64
CA GLY A 105 -6.90 16.33 5.91
C GLY A 105 -7.85 16.30 4.73
N ASP A 106 -9.11 15.95 4.97
CA ASP A 106 -10.19 16.18 4.04
C ASP A 106 -10.62 17.65 4.14
N THR A 107 -10.27 18.41 3.12
CA THR A 107 -10.49 19.87 3.05
C THR A 107 -11.84 20.19 2.44
N SER A 108 -12.36 19.31 1.59
CA SER A 108 -13.69 19.50 0.97
C SER A 108 -14.30 18.17 0.55
N GLY A 109 -15.60 18.06 0.68
CA GLY A 109 -16.35 16.85 0.29
C GLY A 109 -16.40 15.79 1.39
N GLY A 110 -16.37 14.52 0.99
CA GLY A 110 -16.50 13.42 1.94
C GLY A 110 -17.77 13.46 2.76
N THR A 111 -17.79 12.75 3.87
CA THR A 111 -18.85 12.82 4.87
C THR A 111 -18.54 13.82 5.99
N ARG A 112 -17.27 14.18 6.18
CA ARG A 112 -16.84 15.09 7.25
C ARG A 112 -15.46 15.70 6.94
N ARG A 113 -15.35 17.01 7.07
CA ARG A 113 -14.04 17.70 7.04
C ARG A 113 -13.31 17.46 8.34
N THR A 114 -12.12 16.92 8.27
CA THR A 114 -11.26 16.65 9.43
C THR A 114 -9.83 16.40 8.96
N ALA A 115 -8.90 16.47 9.90
CA ALA A 115 -7.52 16.06 9.68
C ALA A 115 -7.16 14.95 10.66
N THR A 116 -6.21 14.12 10.27
CA THR A 116 -5.68 13.01 11.07
C THR A 116 -4.17 12.96 10.98
N VAL A 117 -3.58 12.32 11.98
CA VAL A 117 -2.18 11.90 11.95
C VAL A 117 -2.16 10.38 11.99
N LEU A 118 -1.52 9.79 11.00
CA LEU A 118 -1.24 8.36 10.92
C LEU A 118 0.24 8.14 11.16
N GLY A 119 0.60 7.06 11.82
CA GLY A 119 1.99 6.69 12.03
C GLY A 119 2.20 5.20 11.93
N ARG A 120 3.30 4.78 11.32
CA ARG A 120 3.77 3.40 11.28
C ARG A 120 5.26 3.37 11.59
N LEU A 121 5.65 2.55 12.54
CA LEU A 121 7.03 2.15 12.75
C LEU A 121 7.18 0.72 12.24
N ASP A 122 8.00 0.56 11.21
CA ASP A 122 8.38 -0.73 10.64
C ASP A 122 9.65 -1.18 11.36
N MET A 123 9.64 -2.40 11.85
CA MET A 123 10.75 -3.03 12.57
C MET A 123 11.07 -4.33 11.84
N GLN A 124 12.22 -4.36 11.19
CA GLN A 124 12.62 -5.48 10.34
C GLN A 124 13.95 -6.05 10.78
N LEU A 125 14.04 -7.37 10.80
CA LEU A 125 15.27 -8.13 10.93
C LEU A 125 15.41 -9.04 9.72
N ASP A 126 16.51 -8.87 8.99
CA ASP A 126 16.95 -9.76 7.92
C ASP A 126 18.19 -10.53 8.36
N ALA A 127 18.24 -11.83 8.06
CA ALA A 127 19.40 -12.66 8.31
C ALA A 127 19.79 -13.45 7.06
N ASP A 128 21.04 -13.28 6.65
CA ASP A 128 21.74 -14.17 5.73
C ASP A 128 22.17 -15.41 6.52
N LEU A 129 21.45 -16.52 6.34
CA LEU A 129 21.69 -17.74 7.10
C LEU A 129 22.97 -18.48 6.68
N ASP A 130 23.52 -18.20 5.51
CA ASP A 130 24.84 -18.67 5.12
C ASP A 130 25.92 -18.06 6.02
N ARG A 131 25.92 -16.75 6.15
CA ARG A 131 26.86 -16.04 7.05
C ARG A 131 26.59 -16.29 8.53
N PHE A 132 25.30 -16.39 8.91
CA PHE A 132 24.91 -16.54 10.33
C PHE A 132 25.09 -17.95 10.86
N ALA A 133 24.72 -18.97 10.07
CA ALA A 133 24.62 -20.34 10.50
C ALA A 133 25.26 -21.38 9.54
N GLY A 134 25.88 -20.94 8.44
CA GLY A 134 26.44 -21.82 7.41
C GLY A 134 25.39 -22.53 6.54
N TRP A 135 24.14 -22.01 6.53
CA TRP A 135 23.06 -22.57 5.73
C TRP A 135 23.04 -21.89 4.36
N HIS A 136 23.74 -22.50 3.42
CA HIS A 136 24.01 -21.92 2.10
C HIS A 136 22.73 -21.57 1.32
N GLY A 137 22.66 -20.35 0.82
CA GLY A 137 21.56 -19.83 0.01
C GLY A 137 20.25 -19.60 0.77
N ALA A 138 20.28 -19.68 2.10
CA ALA A 138 19.08 -19.43 2.91
C ALA A 138 19.07 -18.02 3.50
N ALA A 139 17.88 -17.41 3.52
CA ALA A 139 17.61 -16.12 4.14
C ALA A 139 16.39 -16.21 5.05
N PHE A 140 16.35 -15.36 6.07
CA PHE A 140 15.25 -15.26 7.03
C PHE A 140 14.87 -13.81 7.22
N ARG A 141 13.56 -13.54 7.34
CA ARG A 141 13.02 -12.22 7.72
C ARG A 141 11.96 -12.35 8.80
N VAL A 142 11.97 -11.39 9.71
CA VAL A 142 10.83 -11.03 10.53
C VAL A 142 10.58 -9.55 10.43
N GLU A 143 9.32 -9.17 10.20
CA GLU A 143 8.89 -7.79 10.11
C GLU A 143 7.64 -7.57 10.94
N ALA A 144 7.67 -6.52 11.76
CA ALA A 144 6.56 -6.14 12.63
C ALA A 144 6.28 -4.64 12.50
N TYR A 145 5.01 -4.28 12.62
CA TYR A 145 4.53 -2.90 12.57
C TYR A 145 3.98 -2.44 13.92
N GLN A 146 4.32 -1.22 14.30
CA GLN A 146 3.59 -0.45 15.30
C GLN A 146 2.78 0.62 14.56
N ILE A 147 1.45 0.46 14.53
CA ILE A 147 0.52 1.33 13.80
C ILE A 147 -0.22 2.23 14.78
N ASN A 148 -0.33 3.51 14.44
CA ASN A 148 -0.99 4.53 15.25
C ASN A 148 -1.86 5.43 14.36
N GLY A 149 -2.85 6.07 14.99
CA GLY A 149 -3.73 7.05 14.34
C GLY A 149 -5.09 6.48 13.95
N ALA A 150 -5.91 7.31 13.32
CA ALA A 150 -7.26 6.97 12.87
C ALA A 150 -7.36 7.26 11.37
N GLY A 151 -7.82 6.28 10.62
CA GLY A 151 -7.94 6.36 9.16
C GLY A 151 -8.86 7.48 8.70
N LEU A 152 -8.43 8.28 7.73
CA LEU A 152 -9.21 9.37 7.14
C LEU A 152 -10.29 8.81 6.21
N SER A 153 -9.97 7.80 5.41
CA SER A 153 -10.92 7.09 4.54
C SER A 153 -12.09 6.53 5.33
N ARG A 154 -11.79 5.80 6.40
CA ARG A 154 -12.81 5.17 7.26
C ARG A 154 -13.69 6.19 7.98
N THR A 155 -13.18 7.37 8.33
CA THR A 155 -13.86 8.31 9.25
C THR A 155 -14.44 9.55 8.57
N ALA A 156 -13.98 9.87 7.37
CA ALA A 156 -14.31 11.13 6.69
C ALA A 156 -14.59 11.00 5.20
N VAL A 157 -13.72 10.42 4.42
CA VAL A 157 -13.85 10.37 2.95
C VAL A 157 -14.85 9.30 2.54
N ASN A 158 -14.79 8.11 3.14
CA ASN A 158 -15.59 6.90 2.81
C ASN A 158 -15.37 6.42 1.37
N ASP A 159 -14.13 6.47 0.93
CA ASP A 159 -13.64 6.00 -0.35
C ASP A 159 -13.28 4.49 -0.31
N LEU A 160 -13.15 3.91 -1.50
CA LEU A 160 -12.67 2.55 -1.72
C LEU A 160 -11.15 2.52 -1.85
N ALA A 161 -10.59 3.54 -2.55
CA ALA A 161 -9.16 3.75 -2.71
C ALA A 161 -8.61 4.51 -1.50
N VAL A 162 -8.23 3.78 -0.46
CA VAL A 162 -7.83 4.32 0.84
C VAL A 162 -6.72 5.36 0.71
N VAL A 163 -6.92 6.56 1.25
CA VAL A 163 -6.08 7.77 1.04
C VAL A 163 -4.62 7.60 1.45
N SER A 164 -4.31 6.64 2.30
CA SER A 164 -2.93 6.34 2.72
C SER A 164 -2.72 4.85 2.90
N GLU A 165 -1.62 4.33 2.40
CA GLU A 165 -1.17 2.96 2.66
C GLU A 165 -0.85 2.68 4.14
N LEU A 166 -0.75 3.71 4.99
CA LEU A 166 -0.58 3.53 6.44
C LEU A 166 -1.88 3.27 7.16
N GLU A 167 -3.03 3.47 6.51
CA GLU A 167 -4.34 3.46 7.16
C GLU A 167 -4.74 2.07 7.62
N ALA A 168 -4.57 1.82 8.92
CA ALA A 168 -5.03 0.63 9.59
C ALA A 168 -5.43 0.95 11.04
N LEU A 169 -6.09 0.00 11.74
CA LEU A 169 -6.41 0.16 13.16
C LEU A 169 -5.13 0.13 14.00
N PRO A 170 -5.00 0.97 15.04
CA PRO A 170 -3.86 1.00 15.93
C PRO A 170 -3.58 -0.38 16.53
N SER A 171 -2.37 -0.86 16.32
CA SER A 171 -1.93 -2.19 16.79
C SER A 171 -0.42 -2.34 16.67
N THR A 172 0.14 -3.24 17.50
CA THR A 172 1.43 -3.87 17.20
C THR A 172 1.15 -5.20 16.56
N ARG A 173 1.74 -5.48 15.39
CA ARG A 173 1.45 -6.71 14.65
C ARG A 173 2.65 -7.26 13.92
N LEU A 174 2.70 -8.58 13.85
CA LEU A 174 3.57 -9.29 12.94
C LEU A 174 3.02 -9.16 11.52
N TYR A 175 3.84 -8.69 10.60
CA TYR A 175 3.47 -8.56 9.19
C TYR A 175 4.03 -9.71 8.38
N GLU A 176 5.37 -9.87 8.38
CA GLU A 176 6.03 -10.99 7.72
C GLU A 176 6.89 -11.80 8.69
N LEU A 177 6.94 -13.12 8.45
CA LEU A 177 7.83 -14.06 9.12
C LEU A 177 8.08 -15.23 8.18
N TRP A 178 9.23 -15.25 7.52
CA TRP A 178 9.50 -16.27 6.52
C TRP A 178 10.98 -16.67 6.44
N ILE A 179 11.17 -17.84 5.85
CA ILE A 179 12.46 -18.34 5.38
C ILE A 179 12.39 -18.49 3.85
N GLU A 180 13.47 -18.13 3.16
CA GLU A 180 13.63 -18.31 1.72
C GLU A 180 14.88 -19.12 1.45
N GLN A 181 14.77 -20.12 0.57
CA GLN A 181 15.88 -20.92 0.09
C GLN A 181 16.12 -20.67 -1.39
N GLN A 182 17.34 -20.28 -1.73
CA GLN A 182 17.83 -20.22 -3.10
C GLN A 182 18.33 -21.59 -3.54
N LEU A 183 17.96 -22.00 -4.74
CA LEU A 183 18.27 -23.26 -5.40
C LEU A 183 18.69 -22.99 -6.85
N LEU A 184 19.29 -23.99 -7.49
CA LEU A 184 19.71 -23.91 -8.90
C LEU A 184 20.60 -22.68 -9.18
N ASP A 185 21.63 -22.49 -8.39
CA ASP A 185 22.56 -21.35 -8.49
C ASP A 185 21.86 -19.98 -8.47
N GLY A 186 20.79 -19.87 -7.66
CA GLY A 186 20.02 -18.64 -7.49
C GLY A 186 18.88 -18.45 -8.50
N GLN A 187 18.72 -19.33 -9.48
CA GLN A 187 17.62 -19.23 -10.45
C GLN A 187 16.25 -19.55 -9.85
N LEU A 188 16.18 -20.35 -8.80
CA LEU A 188 14.93 -20.68 -8.11
C LEU A 188 15.00 -20.24 -6.65
N ALA A 189 14.04 -19.44 -6.21
CA ALA A 189 13.87 -19.04 -4.82
C ALA A 189 12.51 -19.54 -4.31
N VAL A 190 12.54 -20.30 -3.21
CA VAL A 190 11.32 -20.80 -2.54
C VAL A 190 11.22 -20.18 -1.17
N LYS A 191 10.11 -19.45 -0.92
CA LYS A 191 9.80 -18.78 0.34
C LYS A 191 8.66 -19.49 1.05
N LEU A 192 8.79 -19.68 2.36
CA LEU A 192 7.79 -20.32 3.22
C LEU A 192 7.63 -19.52 4.51
N GLY A 193 6.40 -19.26 4.91
CA GLY A 193 6.11 -18.56 6.16
C GLY A 193 4.86 -17.72 6.09
N GLN A 194 4.78 -16.69 6.92
CA GLN A 194 3.80 -15.61 6.78
C GLN A 194 4.36 -14.57 5.82
N VAL A 195 3.70 -14.41 4.67
CA VAL A 195 4.12 -13.57 3.56
C VAL A 195 2.98 -12.62 3.19
N ALA A 196 3.31 -11.40 2.80
CA ALA A 196 2.36 -10.45 2.24
C ALA A 196 2.42 -10.50 0.71
N ALA A 197 1.26 -10.61 0.06
CA ALA A 197 1.21 -10.71 -1.41
C ALA A 197 1.47 -9.37 -2.08
N ASP A 198 1.16 -8.24 -1.44
CA ASP A 198 1.38 -6.89 -1.94
C ASP A 198 2.88 -6.49 -2.00
N THR A 199 3.75 -7.23 -1.34
CA THR A 199 5.22 -7.08 -1.47
C THR A 199 5.82 -7.90 -2.61
N GLU A 200 5.05 -8.82 -3.18
CA GLU A 200 5.53 -9.81 -4.14
C GLU A 200 4.81 -9.75 -5.49
N PHE A 201 3.49 -9.43 -5.50
CA PHE A 201 2.61 -9.50 -6.66
C PHE A 201 1.88 -8.20 -6.89
N LEU A 202 1.46 -7.95 -8.13
CA LEU A 202 0.75 -6.71 -8.53
C LEU A 202 1.58 -5.43 -8.32
N VAL A 203 2.90 -5.55 -8.18
CA VAL A 203 3.80 -4.43 -7.86
C VAL A 203 4.20 -3.70 -9.14
N SER A 204 4.03 -2.38 -9.14
CA SER A 204 4.67 -1.45 -10.08
C SER A 204 5.69 -0.60 -9.34
N GLN A 205 6.92 -0.54 -9.83
CA GLN A 205 7.99 0.22 -9.17
C GLN A 205 7.72 1.72 -9.21
N THR A 206 7.21 2.24 -10.32
CA THR A 206 6.84 3.66 -10.45
C THR A 206 5.67 4.03 -9.54
N ALA A 207 4.72 3.09 -9.32
CA ALA A 207 3.56 3.31 -8.47
C ALA A 207 3.90 3.47 -6.98
N THR A 208 5.04 2.93 -6.52
CA THR A 208 5.49 3.06 -5.11
C THR A 208 5.78 4.50 -4.67
N LEU A 209 5.86 5.44 -5.59
CA LEU A 209 5.98 6.86 -5.29
C LEU A 209 4.73 7.43 -4.59
N PHE A 210 3.55 6.88 -4.85
CA PHE A 210 2.28 7.47 -4.46
C PHE A 210 1.84 6.98 -3.06
N ILE A 211 1.14 7.86 -2.32
CA ILE A 211 0.74 7.62 -0.93
C ILE A 211 -0.57 6.85 -0.82
N ASN A 212 -1.49 7.04 -1.78
CA ASN A 212 -2.77 6.33 -1.77
C ASN A 212 -2.54 4.82 -1.90
N SER A 213 -3.19 4.04 -1.03
CA SER A 213 -2.98 2.59 -0.93
C SER A 213 -3.27 1.83 -2.23
N THR A 214 -4.10 2.41 -3.12
CA THR A 214 -4.49 1.76 -4.38
C THR A 214 -3.31 1.56 -5.33
N PHE A 215 -2.27 2.39 -5.23
CA PHE A 215 -1.07 2.28 -6.05
C PHE A 215 -0.12 1.17 -5.58
N GLY A 216 -0.18 0.79 -4.30
CA GLY A 216 0.44 -0.43 -3.76
C GLY A 216 -0.42 -1.66 -4.07
N TRP A 217 -1.42 -1.93 -3.22
CA TRP A 217 -2.39 -3.01 -3.44
C TRP A 217 -3.66 -2.48 -4.09
N PRO A 218 -3.95 -2.83 -5.37
CA PRO A 218 -5.07 -2.26 -6.11
C PRO A 218 -6.40 -2.41 -5.37
N THR A 219 -7.20 -1.34 -5.38
CA THR A 219 -8.52 -1.30 -4.72
C THR A 219 -9.42 -2.48 -5.09
N ILE A 220 -9.33 -2.98 -6.33
CA ILE A 220 -10.09 -4.16 -6.76
C ILE A 220 -9.71 -5.42 -5.97
N ALA A 221 -8.44 -5.64 -5.69
CA ALA A 221 -7.98 -6.78 -4.89
C ALA A 221 -8.35 -6.59 -3.40
N GLY A 222 -8.06 -5.41 -2.84
CA GLY A 222 -8.40 -5.08 -1.45
C GLY A 222 -9.90 -5.12 -1.15
N THR A 223 -10.76 -4.86 -2.14
CA THR A 223 -12.22 -4.87 -1.98
C THR A 223 -12.84 -6.25 -2.21
N ASN A 224 -12.34 -7.01 -3.18
CA ASN A 224 -12.97 -8.23 -3.64
C ASN A 224 -12.47 -9.50 -2.93
N LEU A 225 -11.28 -9.46 -2.33
CA LEU A 225 -10.72 -10.60 -1.61
C LEU A 225 -11.17 -10.61 -0.13
N PRO A 226 -11.34 -11.79 0.48
CA PRO A 226 -11.66 -11.90 1.89
C PRO A 226 -10.64 -11.16 2.77
N SER A 227 -11.13 -10.35 3.72
CA SER A 227 -10.33 -9.51 4.61
C SER A 227 -9.36 -8.54 3.91
N GLY A 228 -9.54 -8.28 2.59
CA GLY A 228 -8.66 -7.47 1.76
C GLY A 228 -7.53 -8.24 1.07
N GLY A 229 -7.49 -9.57 1.27
CA GLY A 229 -6.41 -10.44 0.82
C GLY A 229 -5.21 -10.46 1.77
N PRO A 230 -4.16 -11.26 1.45
CA PRO A 230 -2.91 -11.30 2.20
C PRO A 230 -2.03 -10.10 1.85
N ALA A 231 -2.48 -8.91 2.20
CA ALA A 231 -1.85 -7.62 1.92
C ALA A 231 -1.99 -6.69 3.12
N TYR A 232 -1.20 -5.64 3.18
CA TYR A 232 -1.23 -4.70 4.31
C TYR A 232 -2.66 -4.40 4.81
N PRO A 233 -2.94 -4.50 6.11
CA PRO A 233 -2.02 -4.76 7.21
C PRO A 233 -1.85 -6.25 7.57
N PHE A 234 -2.09 -7.19 6.65
CA PHE A 234 -2.02 -8.62 6.90
C PHE A 234 -0.99 -9.34 6.01
N GLY A 235 -0.12 -10.14 6.63
CA GLY A 235 0.47 -11.29 5.97
C GLY A 235 -0.38 -12.54 6.22
N ALA A 236 -0.19 -13.57 5.41
CA ALA A 236 -0.82 -14.88 5.58
C ALA A 236 0.21 -16.01 5.44
N PRO A 237 -0.03 -17.17 6.06
CA PRO A 237 0.77 -18.36 5.77
C PRO A 237 0.76 -18.68 4.28
N ALA A 238 1.94 -18.84 3.71
CA ALA A 238 2.11 -19.01 2.27
C ALA A 238 3.35 -19.82 1.92
N ILE A 239 3.34 -20.38 0.71
CA ILE A 239 4.52 -20.79 -0.04
C ILE A 239 4.59 -20.02 -1.35
N ARG A 240 5.76 -19.45 -1.67
CA ARG A 240 6.01 -18.76 -2.93
C ARG A 240 7.24 -19.34 -3.60
N ALA A 241 7.16 -19.61 -4.90
CA ALA A 241 8.28 -19.96 -5.75
C ALA A 241 8.48 -18.87 -6.81
N LYS A 242 9.74 -18.44 -7.01
CA LYS A 242 10.15 -17.51 -8.07
C LYS A 242 11.27 -18.16 -8.86
N TYR A 243 11.10 -18.24 -10.18
CA TYR A 243 12.04 -18.84 -11.10
C TYR A 243 12.51 -17.85 -12.16
N LEU A 244 13.82 -17.67 -12.29
CA LEU A 244 14.48 -16.78 -13.23
C LEU A 244 15.31 -17.61 -14.23
N PRO A 245 14.71 -18.11 -15.32
CA PRO A 245 15.46 -18.89 -16.33
C PRO A 245 16.49 -18.04 -17.05
N THR A 246 16.25 -16.74 -17.15
CA THR A 246 17.17 -15.75 -17.71
C THR A 246 17.13 -14.46 -16.89
N PRO A 247 18.11 -13.55 -17.02
CA PRO A 247 18.07 -12.25 -16.30
C PRO A 247 16.83 -11.39 -16.63
N ASN A 248 16.21 -11.63 -17.78
CA ASN A 248 15.10 -10.80 -18.31
C ASN A 248 13.72 -11.41 -18.08
N LEU A 249 13.64 -12.69 -17.73
CA LEU A 249 12.37 -13.40 -17.60
C LEU A 249 12.23 -14.01 -16.21
N SER A 250 11.10 -13.71 -15.56
CA SER A 250 10.75 -14.31 -14.27
C SER A 250 9.35 -14.92 -14.29
N PHE A 251 9.22 -16.04 -13.61
CA PHE A 251 7.95 -16.68 -13.29
C PHE A 251 7.80 -16.70 -11.78
N GLN A 252 6.65 -16.31 -11.26
CA GLN A 252 6.39 -16.31 -9.83
C GLN A 252 5.01 -16.90 -9.55
N VAL A 253 4.93 -17.73 -8.50
CA VAL A 253 3.65 -18.30 -8.03
C VAL A 253 3.64 -18.31 -6.51
N GLY A 254 2.50 -17.91 -5.94
CA GLY A 254 2.25 -17.91 -4.51
C GLY A 254 0.94 -18.61 -4.17
N LEU A 255 0.97 -19.49 -3.18
CA LEU A 255 -0.20 -20.12 -2.58
C LEU A 255 -0.31 -19.66 -1.14
N PHE A 256 -1.38 -18.93 -0.81
CA PHE A 256 -1.63 -18.32 0.49
C PHE A 256 -2.86 -18.93 1.15
N ASP A 257 -2.95 -18.86 2.49
CA ASP A 257 -4.26 -18.88 3.13
C ASP A 257 -5.09 -17.68 2.64
N GLY A 258 -6.31 -17.93 2.18
CA GLY A 258 -7.08 -16.94 1.42
C GLY A 258 -7.90 -15.97 2.27
N ASP A 259 -7.92 -16.12 3.61
CA ASP A 259 -8.60 -15.18 4.52
C ASP A 259 -7.73 -14.91 5.76
N PRO A 260 -6.78 -13.97 5.68
CA PRO A 260 -5.78 -13.75 6.74
C PRO A 260 -6.36 -13.38 8.10
N ALA A 261 -7.60 -12.90 8.16
CA ALA A 261 -8.29 -12.62 9.41
C ALA A 261 -9.36 -13.67 9.77
N GLY A 262 -9.65 -14.58 8.86
CA GLY A 262 -10.71 -15.56 8.97
C GLY A 262 -12.13 -14.97 8.83
N PRO A 263 -13.15 -15.81 8.66
CA PRO A 263 -14.49 -15.38 8.36
C PRO A 263 -15.14 -14.63 9.52
N ALA A 264 -15.92 -13.61 9.20
CA ALA A 264 -16.81 -12.95 10.17
C ALA A 264 -17.92 -13.95 10.61
N ARG A 265 -18.18 -14.01 11.91
CA ARG A 265 -19.21 -14.85 12.52
C ARG A 265 -19.99 -14.02 13.55
N ALA A 266 -21.20 -14.46 13.90
CA ALA A 266 -22.06 -13.71 14.83
C ALA A 266 -21.41 -13.42 16.20
N TRP A 267 -20.41 -14.23 16.60
CA TRP A 267 -19.75 -14.11 17.90
C TRP A 267 -18.38 -13.42 17.87
N ASN A 268 -17.84 -13.09 16.66
CA ASN A 268 -16.56 -12.38 16.55
C ASN A 268 -16.72 -10.98 15.95
N ALA A 269 -15.65 -10.18 15.99
CA ALA A 269 -15.67 -8.82 15.45
C ALA A 269 -15.91 -8.84 13.92
N PRO A 270 -16.80 -7.99 13.36
CA PRO A 270 -17.02 -7.89 11.93
C PRO A 270 -15.79 -7.35 11.19
N ASP A 271 -15.01 -6.46 11.82
CA ASP A 271 -13.80 -5.88 11.25
C ASP A 271 -12.65 -6.89 11.25
N PRO A 272 -12.07 -7.22 10.07
CA PRO A 272 -10.96 -8.16 9.97
C PRO A 272 -9.73 -7.75 10.79
N GLN A 273 -9.44 -6.46 10.91
CA GLN A 273 -8.30 -5.98 11.70
C GLN A 273 -8.48 -6.17 13.21
N ARG A 274 -9.72 -6.33 13.68
CA ARG A 274 -10.02 -6.71 15.06
C ARG A 274 -9.97 -8.21 15.28
N ARG A 275 -10.32 -9.02 14.25
CA ARG A 275 -10.23 -10.50 14.32
C ARG A 275 -8.79 -10.98 14.35
N ASN A 276 -7.91 -10.37 13.54
CA ASN A 276 -6.47 -10.65 13.54
C ASN A 276 -5.69 -9.39 13.89
N ARG A 277 -5.78 -8.96 15.16
CA ARG A 277 -5.20 -7.69 15.62
C ARG A 277 -3.68 -7.69 15.63
N THR A 278 -3.08 -8.84 15.97
CA THR A 278 -1.63 -8.96 16.17
C THR A 278 -0.89 -9.56 14.97
N GLY A 279 -1.62 -9.96 13.91
CA GLY A 279 -1.01 -10.63 12.76
C GLY A 279 -0.50 -12.05 13.06
N THR A 280 -0.88 -12.66 14.18
CA THR A 280 -0.33 -13.94 14.64
C THR A 280 -1.34 -15.10 14.61
N ASN A 281 -2.41 -14.98 13.84
CA ASN A 281 -3.42 -16.04 13.78
C ASN A 281 -2.92 -17.30 13.03
N PHE A 282 -1.98 -17.18 12.10
CA PHE A 282 -1.38 -18.26 11.31
C PHE A 282 -2.40 -19.29 10.81
N ARG A 283 -3.46 -18.81 10.21
CA ARG A 283 -4.57 -19.66 9.75
C ARG A 283 -4.13 -20.49 8.53
N LEU A 284 -4.54 -21.78 8.52
CA LEU A 284 -4.34 -22.71 7.40
C LEU A 284 -5.64 -23.46 7.06
N SER A 285 -6.78 -22.95 7.55
CA SER A 285 -8.07 -23.63 7.45
C SER A 285 -9.04 -22.97 6.49
N ASP A 286 -8.67 -21.83 5.93
CA ASP A 286 -9.50 -21.10 4.98
C ASP A 286 -9.20 -21.56 3.54
N PRO A 287 -10.14 -21.34 2.59
CA PRO A 287 -9.91 -21.66 1.19
C PRO A 287 -8.69 -20.92 0.65
N ALA A 288 -7.81 -21.63 -0.03
CA ALA A 288 -6.56 -21.07 -0.53
C ALA A 288 -6.76 -19.93 -1.54
N PHE A 289 -5.77 -19.06 -1.63
CA PHE A 289 -5.59 -18.03 -2.64
C PHE A 289 -4.33 -18.32 -3.44
N LEU A 290 -4.46 -18.59 -4.72
CA LEU A 290 -3.37 -18.82 -5.66
C LEU A 290 -3.19 -17.56 -6.51
N ILE A 291 -1.96 -17.08 -6.66
CA ILE A 291 -1.60 -15.98 -7.55
C ILE A 291 -0.33 -16.33 -8.32
N ALA A 292 -0.26 -15.94 -9.58
CA ALA A 292 0.89 -16.18 -10.42
C ALA A 292 1.15 -15.03 -11.38
N GLU A 293 2.43 -14.81 -11.69
CA GLU A 293 2.91 -13.77 -12.61
C GLU A 293 3.99 -14.31 -13.54
N VAL A 294 4.06 -13.74 -14.72
CA VAL A 294 5.21 -13.75 -15.59
C VAL A 294 5.63 -12.30 -15.87
N ALA A 295 6.90 -11.98 -15.66
CA ALA A 295 7.43 -10.65 -15.95
C ALA A 295 8.60 -10.76 -16.93
N TYR A 296 8.61 -9.84 -17.90
CA TYR A 296 9.68 -9.71 -18.88
C TYR A 296 10.25 -8.29 -18.84
N ALA A 297 11.53 -8.19 -18.50
CA ALA A 297 12.27 -6.94 -18.51
C ALA A 297 13.03 -6.82 -19.84
N TYR A 298 12.93 -5.68 -20.49
CA TYR A 298 13.59 -5.41 -21.76
C TYR A 298 14.49 -4.18 -21.66
N ASN A 299 15.48 -4.10 -22.57
CA ASN A 299 16.49 -3.05 -22.60
C ASN A 299 17.29 -2.91 -21.30
N VAL A 300 17.48 -4.02 -20.57
CA VAL A 300 18.21 -4.07 -19.29
C VAL A 300 19.70 -4.30 -19.45
N GLU A 301 20.17 -4.66 -20.66
CA GLU A 301 21.57 -4.92 -20.94
C GLU A 301 22.33 -3.63 -21.28
N GLU A 302 23.32 -3.32 -20.46
CA GLU A 302 24.40 -2.43 -20.89
C GLU A 302 25.26 -3.15 -21.92
N ARG A 303 25.36 -2.61 -23.11
CA ARG A 303 26.50 -2.98 -24.01
C ARG A 303 27.75 -2.33 -23.43
N ALA A 304 28.42 -3.07 -22.56
CA ALA A 304 29.64 -2.67 -21.89
C ALA A 304 30.77 -2.22 -22.84
N CYS A 305 30.63 -2.46 -24.16
CA CYS A 305 31.67 -2.18 -25.17
C CYS A 305 31.54 -0.82 -25.86
N THR A 306 30.39 -0.12 -25.78
CA THR A 306 30.19 1.12 -26.54
C THR A 306 29.74 2.33 -25.70
N GLY A 307 29.36 2.12 -24.45
CA GLY A 307 28.82 3.22 -23.58
C GLY A 307 27.53 3.83 -24.11
N GLN A 308 26.91 3.29 -25.14
CA GLN A 308 25.62 3.76 -25.66
C GLN A 308 24.48 3.04 -24.93
N ILE A 309 23.70 3.79 -24.20
CA ILE A 309 22.35 3.39 -23.76
C ILE A 309 21.50 3.42 -25.03
N LEU A 310 21.10 2.26 -25.53
CA LEU A 310 20.42 2.17 -26.81
C LEU A 310 18.93 2.48 -26.74
N ASP A 311 18.24 2.02 -25.66
CA ASP A 311 16.81 2.17 -25.49
C ASP A 311 16.45 2.24 -24.01
N GLU A 312 15.31 2.88 -23.69
CA GLU A 312 14.83 3.03 -22.32
C GLU A 312 14.32 1.68 -21.77
N PRO A 313 14.74 1.27 -20.55
CA PRO A 313 14.33 0.00 -19.97
C PRO A 313 12.87 0.02 -19.54
N GLY A 314 12.26 -1.14 -19.58
CA GLY A 314 10.91 -1.36 -19.11
C GLY A 314 10.64 -2.79 -18.69
N THR A 315 9.50 -2.99 -18.02
CA THR A 315 9.04 -4.31 -17.59
C THR A 315 7.56 -4.46 -17.95
N VAL A 316 7.21 -5.61 -18.50
CA VAL A 316 5.82 -6.03 -18.71
C VAL A 316 5.56 -7.23 -17.82
N THR A 317 4.54 -7.12 -16.96
CA THR A 317 4.08 -8.19 -16.10
C THR A 317 2.65 -8.58 -16.47
N LEU A 318 2.41 -9.88 -16.63
CA LEU A 318 1.09 -10.47 -16.79
C LEU A 318 0.85 -11.45 -15.65
N GLY A 319 -0.30 -11.38 -15.03
CA GLY A 319 -0.62 -12.25 -13.91
C GLY A 319 -2.11 -12.48 -13.73
N GLY A 320 -2.41 -13.36 -12.77
CA GLY A 320 -3.77 -13.66 -12.41
C GLY A 320 -3.83 -14.41 -11.09
N TRP A 321 -5.03 -14.44 -10.52
CA TRP A 321 -5.29 -15.18 -9.28
C TRP A 321 -6.57 -16.01 -9.35
N HIS A 322 -6.61 -17.02 -8.48
CA HIS A 322 -7.80 -17.81 -8.18
C HIS A 322 -7.94 -18.00 -6.67
N HIS A 323 -9.07 -17.61 -6.12
CA HIS A 323 -9.43 -17.88 -4.73
C HIS A 323 -10.43 -19.04 -4.67
N PHE A 324 -10.09 -20.14 -4.00
CA PHE A 324 -10.88 -21.39 -3.99
C PHE A 324 -12.13 -21.35 -3.10
N GLY A 325 -12.44 -20.20 -2.51
CA GLY A 325 -13.58 -19.99 -1.63
C GLY A 325 -14.93 -19.95 -2.34
N ARG A 326 -15.93 -19.57 -1.55
CA ARG A 326 -17.29 -19.33 -2.04
C ARG A 326 -17.62 -17.87 -1.89
N PHE A 327 -18.26 -17.30 -2.90
CA PHE A 327 -18.60 -15.89 -3.00
C PHE A 327 -20.07 -15.72 -3.30
N ASP A 328 -20.71 -14.82 -2.59
CA ASP A 328 -22.15 -14.57 -2.75
C ASP A 328 -22.40 -13.61 -3.92
N SER A 329 -23.49 -13.83 -4.63
CA SER A 329 -23.98 -12.89 -5.64
C SER A 329 -24.30 -11.55 -4.99
N LEU A 330 -23.94 -10.46 -5.66
CA LEU A 330 -24.30 -9.11 -5.21
C LEU A 330 -25.71 -8.68 -5.64
N ARG A 331 -26.46 -9.52 -6.37
CA ARG A 331 -27.74 -9.10 -6.93
C ARG A 331 -28.85 -10.13 -6.84
N VAL A 332 -28.55 -11.41 -7.04
CA VAL A 332 -29.60 -12.44 -7.18
C VAL A 332 -29.52 -13.48 -6.08
N ASP A 333 -30.68 -13.97 -5.69
CA ASP A 333 -30.84 -15.08 -4.76
C ASP A 333 -30.55 -16.44 -5.42
N ASP A 334 -30.67 -17.52 -4.65
CA ASP A 334 -30.40 -18.90 -5.07
C ASP A 334 -31.30 -19.38 -6.18
N ILE A 335 -32.51 -18.80 -6.36
CA ILE A 335 -33.47 -19.12 -7.42
C ILE A 335 -33.44 -18.11 -8.56
N GLY A 336 -32.58 -17.08 -8.51
CA GLY A 336 -32.35 -16.13 -9.60
C GLY A 336 -33.18 -14.86 -9.56
N ARG A 337 -33.94 -14.60 -8.46
CA ARG A 337 -34.62 -13.34 -8.23
C ARG A 337 -33.67 -12.28 -7.70
N SER A 338 -34.04 -11.00 -7.89
CA SER A 338 -33.29 -9.93 -7.26
C SER A 338 -33.36 -10.02 -5.72
N LEU A 339 -32.24 -9.81 -5.04
CA LEU A 339 -32.20 -9.70 -3.58
C LEU A 339 -32.97 -8.47 -3.07
N ALA A 340 -33.31 -7.52 -3.95
CA ALA A 340 -34.16 -6.39 -3.63
C ALA A 340 -35.66 -6.71 -3.71
N ASP A 341 -36.06 -7.81 -4.39
CA ASP A 341 -37.45 -8.23 -4.52
C ASP A 341 -38.02 -8.68 -3.17
N PRO A 342 -39.15 -8.14 -2.71
CA PRO A 342 -39.77 -8.56 -1.43
C PRO A 342 -40.11 -10.07 -1.37
N SER A 343 -40.20 -10.74 -2.53
CA SER A 343 -40.48 -12.19 -2.63
C SER A 343 -39.22 -13.05 -2.73
N THR A 344 -38.02 -12.45 -2.58
CA THR A 344 -36.73 -13.16 -2.61
C THR A 344 -36.62 -14.15 -1.44
N SER A 345 -35.84 -15.24 -1.65
CA SER A 345 -35.47 -16.15 -0.55
C SER A 345 -34.57 -15.48 0.49
N GLY A 346 -33.96 -14.33 0.17
CA GLY A 346 -32.95 -13.64 0.98
C GLY A 346 -31.59 -14.36 1.04
N VAL A 347 -31.47 -15.53 0.39
CA VAL A 347 -30.24 -16.31 0.34
C VAL A 347 -29.52 -16.03 -0.98
N ALA A 348 -28.42 -15.32 -0.93
CA ALA A 348 -27.65 -15.02 -2.14
C ALA A 348 -27.18 -16.28 -2.87
N ARG A 349 -27.23 -16.27 -4.20
CA ARG A 349 -26.62 -17.32 -5.03
C ARG A 349 -25.13 -17.39 -4.73
N ARG A 350 -24.62 -18.59 -4.55
CA ARG A 350 -23.20 -18.83 -4.27
C ARG A 350 -22.44 -19.30 -5.49
N PHE A 351 -21.34 -18.62 -5.76
CA PHE A 351 -20.36 -19.00 -6.75
C PHE A 351 -19.18 -19.70 -6.09
N ARG A 352 -18.59 -20.68 -6.79
CA ARG A 352 -17.32 -21.28 -6.39
C ARG A 352 -16.19 -20.53 -7.07
N GLY A 353 -15.17 -20.17 -6.30
CA GLY A 353 -14.00 -19.45 -6.79
C GLY A 353 -14.24 -17.98 -7.06
N ASN A 354 -13.16 -17.23 -7.07
CA ASN A 354 -13.08 -15.84 -7.49
C ASN A 354 -11.76 -15.62 -8.22
N ASP A 355 -11.83 -15.05 -9.39
CA ASP A 355 -10.71 -14.92 -10.32
C ASP A 355 -10.36 -13.46 -10.52
N GLY A 356 -9.10 -13.20 -10.90
CA GLY A 356 -8.68 -11.94 -11.45
C GLY A 356 -7.54 -12.14 -12.45
N LEU A 357 -7.51 -11.28 -13.44
CA LEU A 357 -6.43 -11.17 -14.42
C LEU A 357 -5.89 -9.76 -14.40
N TYR A 358 -4.59 -9.59 -14.58
CA TYR A 358 -3.97 -8.28 -14.62
C TYR A 358 -2.76 -8.21 -15.55
N GLY A 359 -2.47 -6.99 -15.96
CA GLY A 359 -1.26 -6.62 -16.66
C GLY A 359 -0.69 -5.32 -16.12
N ILE A 360 0.62 -5.23 -16.07
CA ILE A 360 1.37 -4.06 -15.59
C ILE A 360 2.47 -3.75 -16.60
N ILE A 361 2.65 -2.48 -16.90
CA ILE A 361 3.79 -1.96 -17.67
C ILE A 361 4.45 -0.89 -16.83
N ASP A 362 5.73 -1.06 -16.54
CA ASP A 362 6.61 0.00 -16.01
C ASP A 362 7.63 0.35 -17.10
N GLN A 363 7.77 1.64 -17.41
CA GLN A 363 8.62 2.12 -18.50
C GLN A 363 9.38 3.36 -18.08
N THR A 364 10.69 3.35 -18.21
CA THR A 364 11.47 4.59 -18.25
C THR A 364 11.17 5.29 -19.57
N VAL A 365 10.62 6.50 -19.52
CA VAL A 365 10.20 7.24 -20.72
C VAL A 365 11.16 8.36 -21.12
N TYR A 366 12.02 8.76 -20.19
CA TYR A 366 13.05 9.78 -20.44
C TYR A 366 14.19 9.66 -19.42
N ARG A 367 15.42 9.90 -19.86
CA ARG A 367 16.60 10.05 -18.99
C ARG A 367 17.31 11.36 -19.27
N GLU A 368 17.80 11.98 -18.21
CA GLU A 368 18.64 13.16 -18.37
C GLU A 368 19.97 12.77 -19.03
N PRO A 369 20.42 13.55 -20.05
CA PRO A 369 21.66 13.24 -20.77
C PRO A 369 22.90 13.25 -19.88
N ASP A 370 22.92 14.09 -18.85
CA ASP A 370 24.05 14.31 -17.96
C ASP A 370 24.01 13.42 -16.71
N ASP A 371 22.86 12.83 -16.38
CA ASP A 371 22.66 11.94 -15.24
C ASP A 371 21.58 10.90 -15.51
N ALA A 372 21.98 9.70 -15.88
CA ALA A 372 21.08 8.59 -16.17
C ALA A 372 20.22 8.14 -14.96
N GLY A 373 20.53 8.59 -13.75
CA GLY A 373 19.72 8.37 -12.54
C GLY A 373 18.56 9.35 -12.42
N GLN A 374 18.49 10.39 -13.25
CA GLN A 374 17.42 11.36 -13.32
C GLN A 374 16.58 11.14 -14.59
N GLY A 375 15.31 11.56 -14.52
CA GLY A 375 14.39 11.42 -15.66
C GLY A 375 13.01 10.94 -15.25
N ALA A 376 12.22 10.53 -16.22
CA ALA A 376 10.83 10.15 -16.06
C ALA A 376 10.61 8.65 -16.23
N SER A 377 9.81 8.06 -15.34
CA SER A 377 9.27 6.70 -15.49
C SER A 377 7.75 6.75 -15.38
N ALA A 378 7.08 5.92 -16.15
CA ALA A 378 5.62 5.81 -16.17
C ALA A 378 5.18 4.37 -15.94
N PHE A 379 3.98 4.20 -15.41
CA PHE A 379 3.34 2.89 -15.30
C PHE A 379 1.90 2.93 -15.77
N VAL A 380 1.43 1.76 -16.18
CA VAL A 380 0.00 1.47 -16.41
C VAL A 380 -0.29 0.09 -15.85
N ARG A 381 -1.39 -0.04 -15.08
CA ARG A 381 -1.87 -1.32 -14.58
C ARG A 381 -3.36 -1.46 -14.85
N ALA A 382 -3.77 -2.64 -15.31
CA ALA A 382 -5.15 -3.00 -15.55
C ALA A 382 -5.47 -4.32 -14.85
N VAL A 383 -6.62 -4.37 -14.15
CA VAL A 383 -7.08 -5.55 -13.41
C VAL A 383 -8.55 -5.78 -13.68
N ALA A 384 -8.95 -7.03 -13.92
CA ALA A 384 -10.34 -7.42 -14.15
C ALA A 384 -10.73 -8.64 -13.30
N SER A 385 -11.98 -8.66 -12.84
CA SER A 385 -12.58 -9.74 -12.05
C SER A 385 -14.04 -9.97 -12.44
N PRO A 386 -14.64 -11.15 -12.17
CA PRO A 386 -16.05 -11.41 -12.44
C PRO A 386 -16.99 -10.40 -11.75
N GLY A 387 -17.90 -9.79 -12.51
CA GLY A 387 -18.79 -8.74 -11.98
C GLY A 387 -20.08 -9.25 -11.32
N ASP A 388 -20.26 -10.57 -11.18
CA ASP A 388 -21.45 -11.18 -10.57
C ASP A 388 -21.33 -11.37 -9.05
N ARG A 389 -20.12 -11.45 -8.54
CA ARG A 389 -19.76 -11.68 -7.13
C ARG A 389 -18.84 -10.63 -6.53
N ASN A 390 -18.28 -9.75 -7.33
CA ASN A 390 -17.33 -8.72 -6.94
C ASN A 390 -17.94 -7.32 -7.00
N LEU A 391 -17.57 -6.45 -6.04
CA LEU A 391 -18.01 -5.06 -6.06
C LEU A 391 -17.35 -4.29 -7.21
N ILE A 392 -16.07 -4.54 -7.47
CA ILE A 392 -15.30 -3.92 -8.55
C ILE A 392 -14.98 -4.99 -9.58
N ASP A 393 -15.32 -4.76 -10.83
CA ASP A 393 -15.10 -5.70 -11.93
C ASP A 393 -14.00 -5.27 -12.91
N LEU A 394 -13.62 -3.99 -12.90
CA LEU A 394 -12.51 -3.43 -13.67
C LEU A 394 -11.81 -2.34 -12.85
N TYR A 395 -10.51 -2.40 -12.81
CA TYR A 395 -9.64 -1.41 -12.22
C TYR A 395 -8.54 -1.03 -13.21
N LEU A 396 -8.27 0.27 -13.30
CA LEU A 396 -7.21 0.83 -14.12
C LEU A 396 -6.46 1.86 -13.28
N ASP A 397 -5.15 1.86 -13.32
CA ASP A 397 -4.34 2.97 -12.84
C ASP A 397 -3.16 3.24 -13.77
N ALA A 398 -2.67 4.47 -13.70
CA ALA A 398 -1.52 4.93 -14.45
C ALA A 398 -0.89 6.12 -13.74
N GLY A 399 0.39 6.32 -13.93
CA GLY A 399 1.08 7.47 -13.39
C GLY A 399 2.46 7.68 -14.02
N ILE A 400 3.02 8.82 -13.69
CA ILE A 400 4.37 9.22 -14.09
C ILE A 400 5.08 9.81 -12.88
N GLY A 401 6.33 9.43 -12.69
CA GLY A 401 7.26 10.03 -11.75
C GLY A 401 8.45 10.64 -12.48
N TYR A 402 8.94 11.78 -12.02
CA TYR A 402 10.14 12.44 -12.55
C TYR A 402 11.13 12.68 -11.41
N ARG A 403 12.28 12.04 -11.47
CA ARG A 403 13.38 12.25 -10.53
C ARG A 403 14.30 13.34 -11.02
N GLY A 404 14.67 14.29 -10.14
CA GLY A 404 15.55 15.42 -10.48
C GLY A 404 14.86 16.53 -11.26
N LEU A 405 13.53 16.67 -11.19
CA LEU A 405 12.76 17.68 -11.93
C LEU A 405 13.22 19.12 -11.64
N LEU A 406 13.64 19.41 -10.43
CA LEU A 406 14.09 20.74 -10.04
C LEU A 406 15.61 20.83 -10.04
N PRO A 407 16.23 21.81 -10.70
CA PRO A 407 17.67 21.99 -10.71
C PRO A 407 18.26 22.10 -9.29
N GLY A 408 19.28 21.30 -9.01
CA GLY A 408 19.91 21.24 -7.69
C GLY A 408 19.26 20.24 -6.70
N TRP A 409 18.14 19.61 -7.08
CA TRP A 409 17.40 18.62 -6.26
C TRP A 409 17.35 17.27 -7.00
N SER A 410 18.51 16.72 -7.31
CA SER A 410 18.68 15.53 -8.16
C SER A 410 18.05 14.25 -7.58
N ASN A 411 17.83 14.20 -6.28
CA ASN A 411 17.25 13.03 -5.59
C ASN A 411 15.74 13.15 -5.36
N ASP A 412 15.17 14.34 -5.57
CA ASP A 412 13.75 14.55 -5.37
C ASP A 412 12.93 13.95 -6.51
N THR A 413 11.72 13.52 -6.21
CA THR A 413 10.83 12.92 -7.21
C THR A 413 9.45 13.57 -7.16
N ALA A 414 9.00 14.12 -8.27
CA ALA A 414 7.63 14.60 -8.49
C ALA A 414 6.81 13.52 -9.19
N GLY A 415 5.52 13.42 -8.91
CA GLY A 415 4.66 12.47 -9.61
C GLY A 415 3.20 12.85 -9.64
N VAL A 416 2.52 12.34 -10.67
CA VAL A 416 1.06 12.41 -10.81
C VAL A 416 0.55 11.02 -11.22
N ALA A 417 -0.51 10.55 -10.56
CA ALA A 417 -1.16 9.30 -10.90
C ALA A 417 -2.67 9.41 -10.84
N VAL A 418 -3.34 8.51 -11.55
CA VAL A 418 -4.79 8.39 -11.61
C VAL A 418 -5.18 6.94 -11.37
N SER A 419 -6.34 6.70 -10.73
CA SER A 419 -6.96 5.39 -10.67
C SER A 419 -8.45 5.45 -10.97
N TYR A 420 -9.00 4.35 -11.47
CA TYR A 420 -10.41 4.18 -11.80
C TYR A 420 -10.87 2.78 -11.43
N ALA A 421 -11.85 2.70 -10.52
CA ALA A 421 -12.48 1.48 -10.06
C ALA A 421 -13.94 1.44 -10.50
N ARG A 422 -14.28 0.56 -11.45
CA ARG A 422 -15.64 0.41 -11.96
C ARG A 422 -16.45 -0.49 -11.02
N ILE A 423 -17.59 0.04 -10.56
CA ILE A 423 -18.56 -0.77 -9.82
C ILE A 423 -19.23 -1.76 -10.77
N SER A 424 -19.32 -3.01 -10.35
CA SER A 424 -19.77 -4.13 -11.17
C SER A 424 -21.22 -4.00 -11.66
N PRO A 425 -21.57 -4.66 -12.78
CA PRO A 425 -22.94 -4.68 -13.28
C PRO A 425 -23.94 -5.24 -12.26
N SER A 426 -23.55 -6.24 -11.46
CA SER A 426 -24.42 -6.81 -10.42
C SER A 426 -24.71 -5.81 -9.30
N ALA A 427 -23.71 -5.13 -8.77
CA ALA A 427 -23.91 -4.12 -7.73
C ALA A 427 -24.77 -2.95 -8.25
N ARG A 428 -24.50 -2.47 -9.48
CA ARG A 428 -25.33 -1.43 -10.13
C ARG A 428 -26.75 -1.89 -10.44
N GLY A 429 -26.90 -3.17 -10.80
CA GLY A 429 -28.19 -3.81 -11.03
C GLY A 429 -29.01 -3.90 -9.73
N PHE A 430 -28.39 -4.28 -8.64
CA PHE A 430 -29.02 -4.32 -7.33
C PHE A 430 -29.54 -2.94 -6.88
N ASP A 431 -28.74 -1.88 -7.07
CA ASP A 431 -29.16 -0.50 -6.76
C ASP A 431 -30.41 -0.10 -7.55
N ARG A 432 -30.44 -0.45 -8.87
CA ARG A 432 -31.61 -0.20 -9.73
C ARG A 432 -32.82 -0.98 -9.25
N ASP A 433 -32.65 -2.27 -8.96
CA ASP A 433 -33.73 -3.12 -8.50
C ASP A 433 -34.31 -2.60 -7.16
N THR A 434 -33.44 -2.18 -6.24
CA THR A 434 -33.84 -1.57 -4.97
C THR A 434 -34.69 -0.31 -5.17
N ILE A 435 -34.32 0.57 -6.11
CA ILE A 435 -35.14 1.76 -6.43
C ILE A 435 -36.50 1.37 -6.99
N LEU A 436 -36.54 0.35 -7.85
CA LEU A 436 -37.81 -0.12 -8.46
C LEU A 436 -38.74 -0.73 -7.42
N GLU A 437 -38.22 -1.56 -6.52
CA GLU A 437 -39.01 -2.27 -5.51
C GLU A 437 -39.46 -1.35 -4.36
N THR A 438 -38.60 -0.41 -3.95
CA THR A 438 -38.93 0.47 -2.82
C THR A 438 -39.60 1.77 -3.22
N GLY A 439 -39.50 2.18 -4.49
CA GLY A 439 -39.92 3.52 -4.95
C GLY A 439 -39.06 4.66 -4.40
N ILE A 440 -38.01 4.37 -3.63
CA ILE A 440 -37.17 5.38 -3.00
C ILE A 440 -36.02 5.74 -3.95
N ALA A 441 -35.94 7.01 -4.35
CA ALA A 441 -34.81 7.51 -5.12
C ALA A 441 -33.54 7.55 -4.26
N MET A 442 -32.49 6.87 -4.73
CA MET A 442 -31.17 6.85 -4.09
C MET A 442 -30.07 6.95 -5.13
N PRO A 443 -28.88 7.44 -4.75
CA PRO A 443 -27.71 7.41 -5.62
C PRO A 443 -27.40 5.97 -6.06
N ARG A 444 -27.09 5.81 -7.35
CA ARG A 444 -26.65 4.51 -7.89
C ARG A 444 -25.14 4.47 -7.95
N ARG A 445 -24.54 3.40 -7.46
CA ARG A 445 -23.11 3.16 -7.61
C ARG A 445 -22.71 3.11 -9.08
N ARG A 446 -21.55 3.61 -9.42
CA ARG A 446 -21.03 3.67 -10.80
C ARG A 446 -19.54 3.37 -10.88
N PHE A 447 -18.75 4.22 -10.30
CA PHE A 447 -17.28 4.11 -10.23
C PHE A 447 -16.77 5.01 -9.11
N GLU A 448 -15.55 4.73 -8.65
CA GLU A 448 -14.70 5.67 -7.93
C GLU A 448 -13.47 5.94 -8.77
N ALA A 449 -13.00 7.17 -8.78
CA ALA A 449 -11.75 7.54 -9.44
C ALA A 449 -10.94 8.48 -8.53
N LEU A 450 -9.64 8.45 -8.69
CA LEU A 450 -8.69 9.23 -7.91
C LEU A 450 -7.67 9.89 -8.83
N VAL A 451 -7.30 11.12 -8.50
CA VAL A 451 -6.09 11.78 -9.00
C VAL A 451 -5.22 12.11 -7.80
N GLU A 452 -3.94 11.74 -7.86
CA GLU A 452 -2.94 12.08 -6.85
C GLU A 452 -1.78 12.83 -7.48
N ALA A 453 -1.33 13.90 -6.82
CA ALA A 453 -0.10 14.61 -7.13
C ALA A 453 0.77 14.66 -5.88
N THR A 454 2.06 14.33 -6.05
CA THR A 454 3.00 14.23 -4.94
C THR A 454 4.39 14.74 -5.32
N TYR A 455 5.13 15.20 -4.32
CA TYR A 455 6.54 15.59 -4.46
C TYR A 455 7.34 15.06 -3.28
N GLN A 456 8.22 14.08 -3.51
CA GLN A 456 9.08 13.51 -2.49
C GLN A 456 10.41 14.28 -2.46
N ALA A 457 10.60 15.08 -1.42
CA ALA A 457 11.84 15.81 -1.15
C ALA A 457 12.77 14.99 -0.26
N VAL A 458 14.01 14.78 -0.69
CA VAL A 458 15.07 14.11 0.08
C VAL A 458 15.86 15.18 0.85
N LEU A 459 15.54 15.35 2.13
CA LEU A 459 16.17 16.39 2.96
C LEU A 459 17.57 16.00 3.44
N ALA A 460 17.79 14.70 3.68
CA ALA A 460 19.07 14.11 4.04
C ALA A 460 18.99 12.59 3.76
N PRO A 461 20.13 11.87 3.74
CA PRO A 461 20.11 10.41 3.68
C PRO A 461 19.15 9.83 4.73
N GLY A 462 18.17 9.04 4.31
CA GLY A 462 17.16 8.45 5.17
C GLY A 462 16.07 9.39 5.69
N VAL A 463 16.02 10.66 5.26
CA VAL A 463 14.99 11.62 5.69
C VAL A 463 14.28 12.20 4.47
N THR A 464 12.99 11.90 4.33
CA THR A 464 12.17 12.46 3.26
C THR A 464 10.93 13.15 3.80
N VAL A 465 10.47 14.16 3.07
CA VAL A 465 9.17 14.81 3.27
C VAL A 465 8.44 14.84 1.94
N GLN A 466 7.16 14.51 1.96
CA GLN A 466 6.40 14.29 0.74
C GLN A 466 5.02 14.97 0.82
N PRO A 467 4.88 16.24 0.42
CA PRO A 467 3.59 16.86 0.18
C PRO A 467 2.77 16.09 -0.82
N ASN A 468 1.47 15.99 -0.54
CA ASN A 468 0.51 15.18 -1.28
C ASN A 468 -0.83 15.87 -1.41
N LEU A 469 -1.45 15.74 -2.57
CA LEU A 469 -2.78 16.21 -2.88
C LEU A 469 -3.54 15.13 -3.64
N GLN A 470 -4.72 14.76 -3.15
CA GLN A 470 -5.60 13.79 -3.77
C GLN A 470 -6.98 14.39 -4.02
N TYR A 471 -7.58 14.04 -5.15
CA TYR A 471 -8.97 14.35 -5.45
C TYR A 471 -9.73 13.04 -5.77
N VAL A 472 -10.73 12.73 -4.94
CA VAL A 472 -11.51 11.50 -5.04
C VAL A 472 -12.87 11.82 -5.64
N PHE A 473 -13.14 11.26 -6.82
CA PHE A 473 -14.45 11.32 -7.47
C PHE A 473 -15.33 10.18 -6.99
N HIS A 474 -16.58 10.47 -6.63
CA HIS A 474 -17.57 9.50 -6.23
C HIS A 474 -17.10 8.55 -5.10
N PRO A 475 -16.70 9.06 -3.93
CA PRO A 475 -16.28 8.22 -2.80
C PRO A 475 -17.26 7.08 -2.53
N GLY A 476 -16.73 5.87 -2.27
CA GLY A 476 -17.50 4.64 -2.10
C GLY A 476 -18.19 4.14 -3.39
N GLY A 477 -17.80 4.67 -4.55
CA GLY A 477 -18.42 4.35 -5.83
C GLY A 477 -19.75 5.07 -6.07
N ASN A 478 -20.00 6.23 -5.45
CA ASN A 478 -21.22 7.04 -5.51
C ASN A 478 -22.34 6.56 -4.57
N ILE A 479 -22.00 6.12 -3.36
CA ILE A 479 -22.97 5.70 -2.33
C ILE A 479 -23.68 6.90 -1.68
N PRO A 480 -24.87 6.66 -1.03
CA PRO A 480 -25.52 7.66 -0.20
C PRO A 480 -24.65 8.09 0.98
N ASP A 481 -24.66 9.39 1.31
CA ASP A 481 -24.04 9.87 2.54
C ASP A 481 -24.88 9.43 3.75
N PRO A 482 -24.35 8.63 4.68
CA PRO A 482 -25.10 8.16 5.85
C PRO A 482 -25.49 9.27 6.83
N ARG A 483 -24.97 10.48 6.64
CA ARG A 483 -25.28 11.68 7.45
C ARG A 483 -26.29 12.60 6.80
N ASP A 484 -26.61 12.37 5.53
CA ASP A 484 -27.60 13.18 4.81
C ASP A 484 -28.98 12.53 4.92
N ALA A 485 -29.89 13.18 5.66
CA ALA A 485 -31.26 12.68 5.84
C ALA A 485 -32.04 12.54 4.52
N LEU A 486 -31.62 13.23 3.45
CA LEU A 486 -32.20 13.12 2.12
C LEU A 486 -31.54 12.01 1.28
N GLY A 487 -30.57 11.30 1.80
CA GLY A 487 -29.87 10.22 1.11
C GLY A 487 -29.09 10.66 -0.12
N ARG A 488 -28.65 11.95 -0.19
CA ARG A 488 -27.80 12.40 -1.31
C ARG A 488 -26.46 11.70 -1.29
N ARG A 489 -25.81 11.64 -2.45
CA ARG A 489 -24.48 11.00 -2.57
C ARG A 489 -23.41 11.71 -1.72
N ILE A 490 -22.41 10.95 -1.29
CA ILE A 490 -21.18 11.52 -0.76
C ILE A 490 -20.55 12.43 -1.81
N LYS A 491 -20.16 13.64 -1.41
CA LYS A 491 -19.52 14.60 -2.33
C LYS A 491 -18.09 14.19 -2.62
N ASP A 492 -17.65 14.52 -3.82
CA ASP A 492 -16.26 14.36 -4.23
C ASP A 492 -15.34 15.05 -3.22
N ALA A 493 -14.25 14.38 -2.83
CA ALA A 493 -13.41 14.81 -1.72
C ALA A 493 -12.04 15.31 -2.18
N THR A 494 -11.51 16.33 -1.49
CA THR A 494 -10.13 16.80 -1.66
C THR A 494 -9.35 16.53 -0.40
N VAL A 495 -8.34 15.69 -0.49
CA VAL A 495 -7.43 15.36 0.61
C VAL A 495 -6.06 15.98 0.33
N GLY A 496 -5.54 16.72 1.30
CA GLY A 496 -4.21 17.30 1.23
C GLY A 496 -3.42 17.08 2.50
N GLY A 497 -2.10 17.06 2.37
CA GLY A 497 -1.21 16.92 3.52
C GLY A 497 0.20 16.56 3.15
N MET A 498 0.89 15.86 4.04
CA MET A 498 2.26 15.44 3.81
C MET A 498 2.59 14.15 4.55
N ARG A 499 3.54 13.40 4.00
CA ARG A 499 4.24 12.27 4.62
C ARG A 499 5.63 12.72 5.06
N ALA A 500 6.09 12.24 6.20
CA ALA A 500 7.48 12.27 6.61
C ALA A 500 7.97 10.84 6.83
N THR A 501 9.16 10.52 6.31
CA THR A 501 9.78 9.20 6.48
C THR A 501 11.18 9.34 7.03
N LEU A 502 11.49 8.53 8.02
CA LEU A 502 12.82 8.36 8.61
C LEU A 502 13.24 6.90 8.48
N THR A 503 14.29 6.64 7.70
CA THR A 503 14.86 5.30 7.51
C THR A 503 16.16 5.16 8.29
N TYR A 504 16.25 4.12 9.12
CA TYR A 504 17.42 3.82 9.96
C TYR A 504 17.95 2.40 9.75
#